data_7e6f222b996da65e58a462c96c46bdfb
#
_entry.id   7e6f222b996da65e58a462c96c46bdfb
#
_cell.length_a   1.000
_cell.length_b   1.000
_cell.length_c   1.000
_cell.angle_alpha   90.00
_cell.angle_beta   90.00
_cell.angle_gamma   90.00
#
_symmetry.space_group_name_H-M   'P 1'
#
loop_
_entity.id
_entity.type
_entity.pdbx_description
1 polymer ?
#
loop_
_entity_poly.entity_id
_entity_poly.type
_entity_poly.pdbx_seq_one_letter_code
_entity_poly.pdbx_strand_id
1 'polypeptide(L)'
;RVKTNNSYVLVGSNGGDKNDPVWVDNLRKNNTIKLRDREDVFSLEVREVIEQKEIDALWRICLEAFPPYEDYKKKTSRQIPIFLAEPLDQ
;
A
#
# COMPACT_ATOMS: atom_id res chain seq x y z
N ARG A 1 0.86 2.82 -6.55
CA ARG A 1 1.75 2.87 -5.37
C ARG A 1 2.24 4.29 -5.12
N VAL A 2 2.52 4.59 -3.88
CA VAL A 2 3.01 5.90 -3.46
C VAL A 2 4.37 5.71 -2.78
N LYS A 3 5.35 6.51 -3.20
CA LYS A 3 6.69 6.44 -2.62
C LYS A 3 6.83 7.47 -1.50
N THR A 4 7.42 7.06 -0.36
CA THR A 4 7.76 7.95 0.74
C THR A 4 9.17 7.61 1.24
N ASN A 5 10.08 8.55 1.19
CA ASN A 5 11.51 8.33 1.49
C ASN A 5 12.03 7.15 0.65
N ASN A 6 12.49 6.08 1.31
CA ASN A 6 12.97 4.87 0.64
C ASN A 6 11.94 3.74 0.63
N SER A 7 10.69 4.04 0.97
CA SER A 7 9.63 3.04 1.10
C SER A 7 8.52 3.31 0.11
N TYR A 8 7.69 2.29 -0.14
CA TYR A 8 6.51 2.42 -0.99
C TYR A 8 5.26 2.10 -0.19
N VAL A 9 4.21 2.87 -0.41
CA VAL A 9 2.91 2.62 0.21
C VAL A 9 2.02 1.91 -0.81
N LEU A 10 1.47 0.76 -0.42
CA LEU A 10 0.57 -0.02 -1.25
C LEU A 10 -0.82 0.05 -0.65
N VAL A 11 -1.79 0.49 -1.44
CA VAL A 11 -3.15 0.73 -0.97
C VAL A 11 -4.10 -0.26 -1.64
N GLY A 12 -4.76 -1.10 -0.84
CA GLY A 12 -5.68 -2.12 -1.33
C GLY A 12 -7.09 -1.61 -1.55
N SER A 13 -7.21 -0.45 -2.23
CA SER A 13 -8.52 0.19 -2.47
C SER A 13 -9.39 -0.56 -3.47
N ASN A 14 -8.77 -1.23 -4.45
CA ASN A 14 -9.48 -1.92 -5.53
C ASN A 14 -10.55 -1.04 -6.19
N GLY A 15 -10.23 0.25 -6.39
CA GLY A 15 -11.16 1.20 -6.99
C GLY A 15 -12.41 1.46 -6.17
N GLY A 16 -12.39 1.15 -4.87
CA GLY A 16 -13.56 1.28 -4.00
C GLY A 16 -14.48 0.06 -4.01
N ASP A 17 -14.02 -1.06 -4.59
CA ASP A 17 -14.80 -2.30 -4.58
C ASP A 17 -14.97 -2.81 -3.15
N LYS A 18 -16.03 -3.60 -2.92
CA LYS A 18 -16.31 -4.19 -1.61
C LYS A 18 -15.32 -5.29 -1.22
N ASN A 19 -14.55 -5.80 -2.17
CA ASN A 19 -13.57 -6.84 -1.94
C ASN A 19 -12.16 -6.27 -2.04
N ASP A 20 -11.22 -6.84 -1.26
CA ASP A 20 -9.81 -6.53 -1.38
C ASP A 20 -9.27 -7.02 -2.72
N PRO A 21 -8.24 -6.33 -3.27
CA PRO A 21 -7.52 -6.88 -4.42
C PRO A 21 -6.88 -8.23 -4.08
N VAL A 22 -6.74 -9.08 -5.10
CA VAL A 22 -6.15 -10.42 -4.91
C VAL A 22 -4.74 -10.35 -4.31
N TRP A 23 -3.96 -9.34 -4.66
CA TRP A 23 -2.59 -9.22 -4.18
C TRP A 23 -2.51 -9.01 -2.65
N VAL A 24 -3.58 -8.52 -2.02
CA VAL A 24 -3.61 -8.35 -0.57
C VAL A 24 -3.43 -9.68 0.15
N ASP A 25 -4.18 -10.71 -0.28
CA ASP A 25 -4.04 -12.04 0.32
C ASP A 25 -2.66 -12.62 0.06
N ASN A 26 -2.10 -12.39 -1.12
CA ASN A 26 -0.78 -12.88 -1.46
C ASN A 26 0.29 -12.25 -0.56
N LEU A 27 0.18 -10.95 -0.27
CA LEU A 27 1.13 -10.28 0.63
C LEU A 27 1.00 -10.75 2.07
N ARG A 28 -0.21 -11.08 2.52
CA ARG A 28 -0.40 -11.61 3.87
C ARG A 28 0.23 -12.99 4.03
N LYS A 29 0.31 -13.75 2.94
CA LYS A 29 0.94 -15.08 2.95
C LYS A 29 2.44 -15.02 2.71
N ASN A 30 2.89 -14.09 1.89
CA ASN A 30 4.30 -13.92 1.56
C ASN A 30 4.60 -12.43 1.50
N ASN A 31 5.30 -11.95 2.50
CA ASN A 31 5.55 -10.52 2.70
C ASN A 31 6.80 -10.00 1.98
N THR A 32 7.36 -10.75 1.06
CA THR A 32 8.51 -10.31 0.28
C THR A 32 8.09 -10.16 -1.18
N ILE A 33 8.40 -9.01 -1.77
CA ILE A 33 8.09 -8.74 -3.18
C ILE A 33 9.34 -8.22 -3.88
N LYS A 34 9.34 -8.34 -5.20
CA LYS A 34 10.36 -7.73 -6.05
C LYS A 34 9.72 -6.59 -6.81
N LEU A 35 10.37 -5.45 -6.77
CA LEU A 35 9.95 -4.27 -7.51
C LEU A 35 10.98 -3.99 -8.60
N ARG A 36 10.50 -3.85 -9.83
CA ARG A 36 11.34 -3.41 -10.95
C ARG A 36 11.10 -1.94 -11.17
N ASP A 37 12.19 -1.16 -11.13
CA ASP A 37 12.19 0.25 -11.44
C ASP A 37 13.25 0.46 -12.50
N ARG A 38 12.83 0.65 -13.76
CA ARG A 38 13.69 0.71 -14.92
C ARG A 38 14.47 -0.60 -15.09
N GLU A 39 15.80 -0.57 -14.98
CA GLU A 39 16.64 -1.76 -15.10
C GLU A 39 16.96 -2.38 -13.74
N ASP A 40 16.62 -1.69 -12.66
CA ASP A 40 16.93 -2.14 -11.32
C ASP A 40 15.80 -3.01 -10.77
N VAL A 41 16.18 -4.06 -10.04
CA VAL A 41 15.24 -4.93 -9.36
C VAL A 41 15.57 -4.90 -7.86
N PHE A 42 14.59 -4.55 -7.05
CA PHE A 42 14.75 -4.44 -5.61
C PHE A 42 13.90 -5.50 -4.92
N SER A 43 14.45 -6.12 -3.89
CA SER A 43 13.67 -6.96 -2.99
C SER A 43 13.17 -6.10 -1.84
N LEU A 44 11.88 -6.19 -1.57
CA LEU A 44 11.22 -5.40 -0.55
C LEU A 44 10.54 -6.31 0.46
N GLU A 45 10.63 -5.96 1.72
CA GLU A 45 9.81 -6.56 2.76
C GLU A 45 8.58 -5.70 2.97
N VAL A 46 7.40 -6.35 3.00
CA VAL A 46 6.12 -5.67 3.08
C VAL A 46 5.49 -5.99 4.43
N ARG A 47 5.02 -4.95 5.14
CA ARG A 47 4.22 -5.16 6.34
C ARG A 47 2.88 -4.46 6.20
N GLU A 48 1.84 -5.09 6.74
CA GLU A 48 0.53 -4.46 6.80
C GLU A 48 0.54 -3.45 7.94
N VAL A 49 0.06 -2.23 7.67
CA VAL A 49 0.00 -1.16 8.66
C VAL A 49 -1.29 -1.31 9.46
N ILE A 50 -1.17 -1.50 10.76
CA ILE A 50 -2.32 -1.74 11.65
C ILE A 50 -2.53 -0.65 12.69
N GLU A 51 -1.52 0.15 13.01
CA GLU A 51 -1.65 1.23 13.97
C GLU A 51 -2.39 2.41 13.34
N GLN A 52 -3.45 2.88 14.00
CA GLN A 52 -4.31 3.92 13.45
C GLN A 52 -3.57 5.22 13.15
N LYS A 53 -2.65 5.62 13.99
CA LYS A 53 -1.87 6.84 13.76
C LYS A 53 -1.02 6.75 12.50
N GLU A 54 -0.43 5.58 12.27
CA GLU A 54 0.38 5.33 11.07
C GLU A 54 -0.51 5.29 9.83
N ILE A 55 -1.66 4.65 9.92
CA ILE A 55 -2.64 4.61 8.84
C ILE A 55 -3.05 6.03 8.43
N ASP A 56 -3.37 6.88 9.41
CA ASP A 56 -3.81 8.25 9.14
C ASP A 56 -2.70 9.07 8.48
N ALA A 57 -1.46 8.92 8.94
CA ALA A 57 -0.33 9.62 8.35
C ALA A 57 -0.08 9.18 6.91
N LEU A 58 -0.15 7.89 6.63
CA LEU A 58 0.04 7.37 5.29
C LEU A 58 -1.12 7.75 4.36
N TRP A 59 -2.35 7.79 4.87
CA TRP A 59 -3.49 8.27 4.10
C TRP A 59 -3.30 9.70 3.60
N ARG A 60 -2.76 10.59 4.42
CA ARG A 60 -2.48 11.96 4.00
C ARG A 60 -1.53 11.99 2.81
N ILE A 61 -0.48 11.18 2.86
CA ILE A 61 0.49 11.09 1.77
C ILE A 61 -0.18 10.54 0.50
N CYS A 62 -1.00 9.51 0.65
CA CYS A 62 -1.70 8.90 -0.47
C CYS A 62 -2.70 9.86 -1.12
N LEU A 63 -3.44 10.62 -0.33
CA LEU A 63 -4.44 11.56 -0.85
C LEU A 63 -3.77 12.72 -1.59
N GLU A 64 -2.61 13.17 -1.14
CA GLU A 64 -1.84 14.18 -1.86
C GLU A 64 -1.34 13.67 -3.20
N ALA A 65 -0.89 12.41 -3.25
CA ALA A 65 -0.35 11.82 -4.46
C ALA A 65 -1.45 11.40 -5.44
N PHE A 66 -2.61 10.97 -4.92
CA PHE A 66 -3.71 10.47 -5.75
C PHE A 66 -5.05 10.82 -5.10
N PRO A 67 -5.58 12.03 -5.35
CA PRO A 67 -6.84 12.46 -4.74
C PRO A 67 -8.05 11.52 -4.91
N PRO A 68 -8.19 10.75 -6.01
CA PRO A 68 -9.30 9.81 -6.13
C PRO A 68 -9.40 8.75 -5.03
N TYR A 69 -8.36 8.50 -4.24
CA TYR A 69 -8.44 7.59 -3.10
C TYR A 69 -9.52 8.02 -2.09
N GLU A 70 -9.78 9.31 -1.98
CA GLU A 70 -10.87 9.82 -1.12
C GLU A 70 -12.21 9.23 -1.53
N ASP A 71 -12.50 9.22 -2.84
CA ASP A 71 -13.74 8.66 -3.37
C ASP A 71 -13.80 7.15 -3.18
N TYR A 72 -12.69 6.44 -3.36
CA TYR A 72 -12.64 5.00 -3.15
C TYR A 72 -12.93 4.65 -1.70
N LYS A 73 -12.41 5.44 -0.77
CA LYS A 73 -12.65 5.26 0.66
C LYS A 73 -14.13 5.44 1.01
N LYS A 74 -14.81 6.36 0.35
CA LYS A 74 -16.23 6.62 0.58
C LYS A 74 -17.15 5.57 -0.04
N LYS A 75 -16.70 4.91 -1.12
CA LYS A 75 -17.49 3.91 -1.83
C LYS A 75 -17.63 2.60 -1.07
N THR A 76 -16.73 2.30 -0.18
CA THR A 76 -16.74 1.03 0.54
C THR A 76 -16.78 1.24 2.04
N SER A 77 -17.53 0.36 2.73
CA SER A 77 -17.57 0.36 4.19
C SER A 77 -16.45 -0.47 4.80
N ARG A 78 -15.75 -1.29 4.00
CA ARG A 78 -14.63 -2.07 4.52
C ARG A 78 -13.43 -1.17 4.80
N GLN A 79 -12.59 -1.61 5.72
CA GLN A 79 -11.33 -0.95 5.96
C GLN A 79 -10.36 -1.28 4.81
N ILE A 80 -9.88 -0.26 4.13
CA ILE A 80 -8.93 -0.45 3.03
C ILE A 80 -7.56 -0.77 3.62
N PRO A 81 -6.97 -1.94 3.29
CA PRO A 81 -5.67 -2.29 3.84
C PRO A 81 -4.55 -1.43 3.24
N ILE A 82 -3.61 -1.07 4.08
CA ILE A 82 -2.42 -0.31 3.69
C ILE A 82 -1.19 -1.13 4.05
N PHE A 83 -0.27 -1.24 3.12
CA PHE A 83 0.99 -1.95 3.31
C PHE A 83 2.14 -1.00 3.09
N LEU A 84 3.21 -1.18 3.84
CA LEU A 84 4.44 -0.44 3.65
C LEU A 84 5.53 -1.39 3.19
N ALA A 85 6.08 -1.13 2.01
CA ALA A 85 7.14 -1.93 1.42
C ALA A 85 8.48 -1.24 1.61
N GLU A 86 9.41 -1.90 2.28
CA GLU A 86 10.71 -1.34 2.62
C GLU A 86 11.83 -2.19 2.01
N PRO A 87 12.91 -1.55 1.49
CA PRO A 87 14.02 -2.30 0.93
C PRO A 87 14.66 -3.22 1.96
N LEU A 88 14.99 -4.45 1.54
CA LEU A 88 15.68 -5.41 2.40
C LEU A 88 17.17 -5.08 2.54
N ASP A 89 17.76 -4.52 1.49
CA ASP A 89 19.18 -4.20 1.45
C ASP A 89 19.38 -2.73 1.80
N GLN A 90 19.69 -2.48 3.04
CA GLN A 90 19.96 -1.14 3.54
C GLN A 90 21.43 -0.97 3.83
#